data_99945f772bf1eef8714881c58cf70c1d
#
_entry.id   99945f772bf1eef8714881c58cf70c1d
#
_cell.length_a   1.000
_cell.length_b   1.000
_cell.length_c   1.000
_cell.angle_alpha   90.00
_cell.angle_beta   90.00
_cell.angle_gamma   90.00
#
_symmetry.space_group_name_H-M   'P 1'
#
loop_
_entity.id
_entity.type
_entity.pdbx_description
1 polymer ?
#
loop_
_entity_poly.entity_id
_entity_poly.type
_entity_poly.pdbx_seq_one_letter_code
_entity_poly.pdbx_strand_id
1 'polypeptide(L)'
;MTLDRARNASGWSRVRFDDAAETIAFATPGLEINLGSIGKGYALDCIAAALRADGVHDFLVHAGHSSVLAAGHSGAATGWIVAIADGRSPGARLGTIALSNQSLSTSGIGQQGFTIDGRRYGHIIDPRSGAPSDACVQSSVVAPSAALSEALSTAFFVMQEHEVRDYCAVHPMVGRVTLRPTVDAPVVEGVDLVPPPTDSVPAGASKPRLARLSSS
;
A
#
# COMPACT_ATOMS: atom_id res chain seq x y z
N MET A 1 22.06 20.55 -6.53
CA MET A 1 20.86 21.10 -5.85
C MET A 1 20.89 20.58 -4.43
N THR A 2 20.71 21.43 -3.40
CA THR A 2 20.66 20.97 -2.00
C THR A 2 19.29 20.34 -1.71
N LEU A 3 19.21 19.45 -0.71
CA LEU A 3 17.97 18.82 -0.27
C LEU A 3 16.89 19.85 0.10
N ASP A 4 17.28 20.90 0.83
CA ASP A 4 16.37 21.97 1.25
C ASP A 4 15.77 22.72 0.05
N ARG A 5 16.58 22.98 -0.98
CA ARG A 5 16.10 23.61 -2.20
C ARG A 5 15.08 22.71 -2.94
N ALA A 6 15.35 21.39 -2.99
CA ALA A 6 14.43 20.42 -3.57
C ALA A 6 13.11 20.35 -2.79
N ARG A 7 13.17 20.28 -1.45
CA ARG A 7 11.98 20.31 -0.59
C ARG A 7 11.15 21.57 -0.79
N ASN A 8 11.80 22.72 -0.77
CA ASN A 8 11.12 24.01 -0.93
C ASN A 8 10.52 24.20 -2.33
N ALA A 9 11.01 23.49 -3.34
CA ALA A 9 10.47 23.49 -4.70
C ALA A 9 9.37 22.43 -4.91
N SER A 10 9.17 21.49 -4.00
CA SER A 10 8.20 20.40 -4.07
C SER A 10 6.94 20.71 -3.26
N GLY A 11 5.87 19.95 -3.52
CA GLY A 11 4.65 19.97 -2.73
C GLY A 11 3.38 20.16 -3.54
N TRP A 12 2.30 19.55 -3.05
CA TRP A 12 1.00 19.54 -3.71
C TRP A 12 0.41 20.93 -3.92
N SER A 13 0.64 21.86 -2.99
CA SER A 13 0.18 23.25 -3.09
C SER A 13 0.74 24.03 -4.29
N ARG A 14 1.74 23.46 -4.96
CA ARG A 14 2.37 24.04 -6.15
C ARG A 14 1.81 23.46 -7.47
N VAL A 15 0.89 22.52 -7.37
CA VAL A 15 0.18 21.93 -8.52
C VAL A 15 -1.22 22.52 -8.58
N ARG A 16 -1.63 23.01 -9.72
CA ARG A 16 -2.97 23.54 -9.97
C ARG A 16 -3.63 22.69 -11.04
N PHE A 17 -4.85 22.29 -10.77
CA PHE A 17 -5.71 21.59 -11.72
C PHE A 17 -6.76 22.55 -12.25
N ASP A 18 -7.01 22.46 -13.54
CA ASP A 18 -8.16 23.09 -14.20
C ASP A 18 -8.95 21.96 -14.85
N ASP A 19 -10.00 21.53 -14.19
CA ASP A 19 -10.84 20.40 -14.63
C ASP A 19 -11.62 20.75 -15.91
N ALA A 20 -11.96 22.04 -16.10
CA ALA A 20 -12.70 22.49 -17.28
C ALA A 20 -11.81 22.51 -18.53
N ALA A 21 -10.54 22.86 -18.36
CA ALA A 21 -9.56 22.87 -19.44
C ALA A 21 -8.77 21.54 -19.53
N GLU A 22 -9.00 20.60 -18.63
CA GLU A 22 -8.26 19.33 -18.50
C GLU A 22 -6.73 19.56 -18.47
N THR A 23 -6.28 20.56 -17.70
CA THR A 23 -4.87 20.95 -17.65
C THR A 23 -4.30 20.90 -16.24
N ILE A 24 -2.98 20.71 -16.18
CA ILE A 24 -2.19 20.80 -14.95
C ILE A 24 -1.14 21.88 -15.13
N ALA A 25 -1.05 22.79 -14.15
CA ALA A 25 -0.05 23.84 -14.14
C ALA A 25 0.83 23.75 -12.89
N PHE A 26 2.11 24.03 -13.05
CA PHE A 26 3.09 24.02 -11.98
C PHE A 26 3.47 25.45 -11.61
N ALA A 27 3.34 25.79 -10.31
CA ALA A 27 3.70 27.11 -9.81
C ALA A 27 5.22 27.35 -9.71
N THR A 28 6.01 26.30 -9.86
CA THR A 28 7.48 26.33 -9.72
C THR A 28 8.11 25.63 -10.93
N PRO A 29 9.04 26.29 -11.65
CA PRO A 29 9.80 25.64 -12.72
C PRO A 29 10.60 24.44 -12.21
N GLY A 30 10.63 23.33 -12.98
CA GLY A 30 11.35 22.11 -12.64
C GLY A 30 10.64 21.20 -11.64
N LEU A 31 9.38 21.48 -11.29
CA LEU A 31 8.53 20.54 -10.56
C LEU A 31 8.11 19.41 -11.51
N GLU A 32 8.22 18.19 -11.02
CA GLU A 32 7.85 16.98 -11.75
C GLU A 32 6.83 16.17 -10.96
N ILE A 33 5.89 15.52 -11.66
CA ILE A 33 4.97 14.55 -11.07
C ILE A 33 5.47 13.14 -11.41
N ASN A 34 5.68 12.33 -10.39
CA ASN A 34 5.98 10.91 -10.55
C ASN A 34 4.74 10.07 -10.15
N LEU A 35 4.25 9.27 -11.08
CA LEU A 35 3.07 8.42 -10.87
C LEU A 35 3.40 7.04 -10.29
N GLY A 36 4.61 6.82 -9.78
CA GLY A 36 5.09 5.52 -9.28
C GLY A 36 4.28 4.93 -8.12
N SER A 37 3.53 5.76 -7.39
CA SER A 37 2.68 5.36 -6.26
C SER A 37 1.18 5.27 -6.60
N ILE A 38 0.80 5.37 -7.88
CA ILE A 38 -0.61 5.29 -8.31
C ILE A 38 -0.76 4.64 -9.69
N GLY A 39 0.28 4.67 -10.53
CA GLY A 39 0.17 4.35 -11.95
C GLY A 39 -0.16 2.88 -12.24
N LYS A 40 0.39 1.93 -11.46
CA LYS A 40 0.06 0.51 -11.60
C LYS A 40 -1.41 0.25 -11.21
N GLY A 41 -1.85 0.86 -10.11
CA GLY A 41 -3.22 0.77 -9.63
C GLY A 41 -4.21 1.32 -10.68
N TYR A 42 -3.93 2.47 -11.23
CA TYR A 42 -4.75 3.03 -12.30
C TYR A 42 -4.81 2.12 -13.54
N ALA A 43 -3.70 1.54 -13.94
CA ALA A 43 -3.68 0.58 -15.05
C ALA A 43 -4.52 -0.67 -14.75
N LEU A 44 -4.47 -1.19 -13.52
CA LEU A 44 -5.32 -2.31 -13.10
C LEU A 44 -6.80 -1.94 -13.11
N ASP A 45 -7.18 -0.73 -12.69
CA ASP A 45 -8.55 -0.25 -12.74
C ASP A 45 -9.06 -0.15 -14.19
N CYS A 46 -8.23 0.34 -15.12
CA CYS A 46 -8.55 0.38 -16.55
C CYS A 46 -8.73 -1.04 -17.14
N ILE A 47 -7.83 -1.99 -16.80
CA ILE A 47 -7.95 -3.39 -17.22
C ILE A 47 -9.24 -4.01 -16.68
N ALA A 48 -9.55 -3.77 -15.40
CA ALA A 48 -10.76 -4.28 -14.77
C ALA A 48 -12.04 -3.73 -15.42
N ALA A 49 -12.03 -2.45 -15.82
CA ALA A 49 -13.14 -1.83 -16.54
C ALA A 49 -13.33 -2.48 -17.93
N ALA A 50 -12.24 -2.73 -18.67
CA ALA A 50 -12.30 -3.39 -19.97
C ALA A 50 -12.82 -4.82 -19.87
N LEU A 51 -12.31 -5.62 -18.91
CA LEU A 51 -12.78 -6.99 -18.68
C LEU A 51 -14.28 -7.04 -18.36
N ARG A 52 -14.77 -6.11 -17.51
CA ARG A 52 -16.20 -6.03 -17.20
C ARG A 52 -17.04 -5.65 -18.42
N ALA A 53 -16.55 -4.76 -19.27
CA ALA A 53 -17.23 -4.38 -20.51
C ALA A 53 -17.34 -5.55 -21.48
N ASP A 54 -16.35 -6.47 -21.49
CA ASP A 54 -16.35 -7.71 -22.26
C ASP A 54 -17.13 -8.86 -21.60
N GLY A 55 -17.83 -8.59 -20.48
CA GLY A 55 -18.67 -9.59 -19.78
C GLY A 55 -17.90 -10.51 -18.84
N VAL A 56 -16.61 -10.25 -18.57
CA VAL A 56 -15.82 -11.01 -17.59
C VAL A 56 -16.01 -10.40 -16.22
N HIS A 57 -16.64 -11.11 -15.29
CA HIS A 57 -16.98 -10.61 -13.96
C HIS A 57 -16.17 -11.24 -12.83
N ASP A 58 -15.62 -12.44 -13.04
CA ASP A 58 -14.81 -13.16 -12.07
C ASP A 58 -13.36 -13.20 -12.54
N PHE A 59 -12.49 -12.37 -11.97
CA PHE A 59 -11.08 -12.32 -12.34
C PHE A 59 -10.20 -11.77 -11.21
N LEU A 60 -8.93 -12.13 -11.30
CA LEU A 60 -7.85 -11.53 -10.50
C LEU A 60 -6.76 -11.06 -11.47
N VAL A 61 -6.41 -9.80 -11.39
CA VAL A 61 -5.31 -9.18 -12.15
C VAL A 61 -4.28 -8.58 -11.19
N HIS A 62 -3.02 -8.60 -11.60
CA HIS A 62 -1.94 -8.04 -10.76
C HIS A 62 -0.89 -7.30 -11.60
N ALA A 63 -0.26 -6.28 -10.99
CA ALA A 63 0.87 -5.55 -11.54
C ALA A 63 2.10 -5.81 -10.67
N GLY A 64 2.98 -6.71 -11.13
CA GLY A 64 4.13 -7.17 -10.37
C GLY A 64 3.71 -7.91 -9.08
N HIS A 65 4.46 -7.68 -8.00
CA HIS A 65 4.22 -8.35 -6.71
C HIS A 65 3.57 -7.45 -5.66
N SER A 66 3.26 -6.21 -6.00
CA SER A 66 2.83 -5.20 -5.03
C SER A 66 1.39 -4.75 -5.15
N SER A 67 0.72 -5.01 -6.28
CA SER A 67 -0.63 -4.52 -6.52
C SER A 67 -1.46 -5.61 -7.20
N VAL A 68 -2.66 -5.88 -6.66
CA VAL A 68 -3.62 -6.85 -7.17
C VAL A 68 -5.04 -6.28 -7.10
N LEU A 69 -5.85 -6.56 -8.10
CA LEU A 69 -7.29 -6.26 -8.13
C LEU A 69 -8.05 -7.54 -8.38
N ALA A 70 -9.06 -7.80 -7.57
CA ALA A 70 -9.95 -8.93 -7.68
C ALA A 70 -11.40 -8.47 -7.93
N ALA A 71 -12.06 -9.11 -8.87
CA ALA A 71 -13.50 -8.96 -9.12
C ALA A 71 -14.20 -10.29 -8.92
N GLY A 72 -15.43 -10.25 -8.40
CA GLY A 72 -16.22 -11.46 -8.16
C GLY A 72 -15.52 -12.45 -7.22
N HIS A 73 -15.49 -13.72 -7.61
CA HIS A 73 -15.01 -14.82 -6.75
C HIS A 73 -14.29 -15.92 -7.55
N SER A 74 -13.49 -16.74 -6.86
CA SER A 74 -12.81 -17.89 -7.44
C SER A 74 -13.62 -19.18 -7.18
N GLY A 75 -14.34 -19.65 -8.18
CA GLY A 75 -15.17 -20.86 -8.07
C GLY A 75 -16.22 -20.73 -6.96
N ALA A 76 -16.23 -21.66 -6.01
CA ALA A 76 -17.17 -21.67 -4.87
C ALA A 76 -16.75 -20.80 -3.68
N ALA A 77 -15.59 -20.15 -3.74
CA ALA A 77 -15.11 -19.29 -2.65
C ALA A 77 -15.83 -17.93 -2.64
N THR A 78 -15.85 -17.28 -1.49
CA THR A 78 -16.48 -15.94 -1.31
C THR A 78 -15.63 -14.80 -1.88
N GLY A 79 -14.48 -15.09 -2.49
CA GLY A 79 -13.54 -14.14 -3.07
C GLY A 79 -12.27 -14.82 -3.55
N TRP A 80 -11.29 -14.03 -3.91
CA TRP A 80 -9.97 -14.45 -4.33
C TRP A 80 -9.01 -14.41 -3.14
N ILE A 81 -8.40 -15.55 -2.82
CA ILE A 81 -7.47 -15.64 -1.69
C ILE A 81 -6.11 -15.09 -2.10
N VAL A 82 -5.69 -14.03 -1.44
CA VAL A 82 -4.41 -13.35 -1.68
C VAL A 82 -3.55 -13.41 -0.43
N ALA A 83 -2.28 -13.79 -0.60
CA ALA A 83 -1.31 -13.83 0.49
C ALA A 83 -0.62 -12.47 0.66
N ILE A 84 -0.44 -12.06 1.90
CA ILE A 84 0.38 -10.90 2.26
C ILE A 84 1.74 -11.42 2.74
N ALA A 85 2.81 -11.08 2.02
CA ALA A 85 4.17 -11.42 2.40
C ALA A 85 4.58 -10.69 3.69
N ASP A 86 5.48 -11.26 4.48
CA ASP A 86 6.14 -10.56 5.58
C ASP A 86 7.39 -9.84 5.06
N GLY A 87 7.35 -8.51 5.00
CA GLY A 87 8.45 -7.69 4.51
C GLY A 87 9.75 -7.79 5.33
N ARG A 88 9.70 -8.41 6.52
CA ARG A 88 10.87 -8.65 7.39
C ARG A 88 11.60 -9.94 7.06
N SER A 89 10.90 -10.92 6.49
CA SER A 89 11.40 -12.29 6.33
C SER A 89 11.10 -12.81 4.93
N PRO A 90 12.09 -12.93 4.03
CA PRO A 90 11.89 -13.46 2.68
C PRO A 90 11.22 -14.84 2.71
N GLY A 91 10.17 -15.01 1.93
CA GLY A 91 9.39 -16.25 1.83
C GLY A 91 8.34 -16.45 2.94
N ALA A 92 8.38 -15.68 4.01
CA ALA A 92 7.34 -15.70 5.04
C ALA A 92 6.09 -14.93 4.62
N ARG A 93 4.96 -15.23 5.27
CA ARG A 93 3.66 -14.58 5.03
C ARG A 93 3.08 -14.11 6.36
N LEU A 94 2.48 -12.94 6.36
CA LEU A 94 1.68 -12.46 7.48
C LEU A 94 0.35 -13.19 7.59
N GLY A 95 -0.20 -13.60 6.45
CA GLY A 95 -1.48 -14.28 6.33
C GLY A 95 -2.05 -14.20 4.94
N THR A 96 -3.33 -14.52 4.84
CA THR A 96 -4.13 -14.39 3.62
C THR A 96 -5.38 -13.58 3.88
N ILE A 97 -5.88 -12.91 2.85
CA ILE A 97 -7.17 -12.22 2.84
C ILE A 97 -7.97 -12.67 1.63
N ALA A 98 -9.30 -12.65 1.76
CA ALA A 98 -10.21 -12.85 0.63
C ALA A 98 -10.58 -11.47 0.05
N LEU A 99 -10.34 -11.29 -1.24
CA LEU A 99 -10.72 -10.07 -1.97
C LEU A 99 -11.89 -10.37 -2.89
N SER A 100 -12.91 -9.51 -2.85
CA SER A 100 -14.04 -9.54 -3.79
C SER A 100 -14.42 -8.10 -4.14
N ASN A 101 -14.28 -7.72 -5.41
CA ASN A 101 -14.48 -6.36 -5.90
C ASN A 101 -13.64 -5.31 -5.14
N GLN A 102 -12.40 -5.69 -4.84
CA GLN A 102 -11.46 -4.89 -4.06
C GLN A 102 -10.05 -5.06 -4.64
N SER A 103 -9.19 -4.15 -4.26
CA SER A 103 -7.77 -4.20 -4.57
C SER A 103 -6.94 -4.22 -3.29
N LEU A 104 -5.79 -4.89 -3.36
CA LEU A 104 -4.73 -4.86 -2.36
C LEU A 104 -3.47 -4.30 -2.99
N SER A 105 -2.86 -3.31 -2.35
CA SER A 105 -1.54 -2.83 -2.71
C SER A 105 -0.62 -2.78 -1.49
N THR A 106 0.66 -3.07 -1.71
CA THR A 106 1.67 -3.12 -0.65
C THR A 106 2.84 -2.22 -0.99
N SER A 107 3.17 -1.34 -0.06
CA SER A 107 4.40 -0.54 -0.03
C SER A 107 5.30 -1.03 1.10
N GLY A 108 6.60 -1.05 0.87
CA GLY A 108 7.56 -1.55 1.86
C GLY A 108 8.98 -1.12 1.56
N ILE A 109 9.89 -1.36 2.51
CA ILE A 109 11.33 -1.10 2.33
C ILE A 109 11.87 -1.94 1.17
N GLY A 110 11.27 -3.10 0.90
CA GLY A 110 11.41 -3.97 -0.27
C GLY A 110 12.84 -4.16 -0.79
N GLN A 111 12.95 -4.40 -2.09
CA GLN A 111 14.24 -4.55 -2.79
C GLN A 111 14.83 -3.19 -3.24
N GLN A 112 14.00 -2.14 -3.29
CA GLN A 112 14.42 -0.79 -3.68
C GLN A 112 14.88 -0.01 -2.45
N GLY A 113 16.16 0.23 -2.38
CA GLY A 113 16.80 0.95 -1.28
C GLY A 113 18.32 0.89 -1.40
N PHE A 114 19.00 1.62 -0.55
CA PHE A 114 20.46 1.67 -0.47
C PHE A 114 20.91 1.49 0.98
N THR A 115 22.17 1.10 1.16
CA THR A 115 22.77 0.91 2.47
C THR A 115 23.92 1.90 2.64
N ILE A 116 23.92 2.67 3.74
CA ILE A 116 24.99 3.57 4.15
C ILE A 116 25.36 3.18 5.58
N ASP A 117 26.66 2.94 5.83
CA ASP A 117 27.21 2.60 7.15
C ASP A 117 26.45 1.45 7.85
N GLY A 118 26.07 0.42 7.09
CA GLY A 118 25.33 -0.74 7.58
C GLY A 118 23.84 -0.50 7.84
N ARG A 119 23.34 0.72 7.70
CA ARG A 119 21.92 1.04 7.82
C ARG A 119 21.25 1.08 6.44
N ARG A 120 20.17 0.34 6.29
CA ARG A 120 19.34 0.32 5.07
C ARG A 120 18.35 1.47 5.05
N TYR A 121 18.27 2.16 3.91
CA TYR A 121 17.32 3.22 3.64
C TYR A 121 16.41 2.82 2.50
N GLY A 122 15.09 2.97 2.69
CA GLY A 122 14.08 2.78 1.65
C GLY A 122 14.06 3.93 0.65
N HIS A 123 13.33 3.72 -0.44
CA HIS A 123 13.15 4.72 -1.51
C HIS A 123 11.97 5.68 -1.25
N ILE A 124 11.12 5.38 -0.27
CA ILE A 124 9.96 6.21 0.07
C ILE A 124 10.41 7.33 1.00
N ILE A 125 10.23 8.56 0.54
CA ILE A 125 10.67 9.78 1.24
C ILE A 125 9.48 10.36 2.02
N ASP A 126 9.70 10.71 3.28
CA ASP A 126 8.76 11.52 4.05
C ASP A 126 8.84 12.98 3.57
N PRO A 127 7.78 13.54 2.97
CA PRO A 127 7.79 14.90 2.44
C PRO A 127 7.98 15.97 3.53
N ARG A 128 7.70 15.64 4.79
CA ARG A 128 7.83 16.57 5.93
C ARG A 128 9.31 16.78 6.30
N SER A 129 10.09 15.71 6.27
CA SER A 129 11.52 15.73 6.61
C SER A 129 12.44 15.80 5.39
N GLY A 130 11.99 15.26 4.24
CA GLY A 130 12.81 15.04 3.05
C GLY A 130 13.78 13.84 3.20
N ALA A 131 13.67 13.07 4.27
CA ALA A 131 14.46 11.87 4.52
C ALA A 131 13.66 10.60 4.15
N PRO A 132 14.32 9.46 3.89
CA PRO A 132 13.65 8.17 3.78
C PRO A 132 12.81 7.88 5.02
N SER A 133 11.55 7.45 4.82
CA SER A 133 10.65 7.12 5.92
C SER A 133 11.12 5.86 6.64
N ASP A 134 11.08 5.89 7.96
CA ASP A 134 11.30 4.76 8.88
C ASP A 134 10.06 4.46 9.76
N ALA A 135 8.94 5.12 9.48
CA ALA A 135 7.69 4.94 10.25
C ALA A 135 7.09 3.54 10.08
N CYS A 136 7.40 2.86 8.97
CA CYS A 136 6.81 1.59 8.62
C CYS A 136 7.83 0.66 7.96
N VAL A 137 7.70 -0.65 8.17
CA VAL A 137 8.43 -1.69 7.41
C VAL A 137 7.64 -2.06 6.15
N GLN A 138 6.32 -2.17 6.31
CA GLN A 138 5.40 -2.54 5.26
C GLN A 138 4.01 -1.97 5.56
N SER A 139 3.35 -1.47 4.53
CA SER A 139 1.94 -1.07 4.55
C SER A 139 1.20 -1.74 3.40
N SER A 140 0.27 -2.63 3.73
CA SER A 140 -0.65 -3.28 2.78
C SER A 140 -2.04 -2.71 2.98
N VAL A 141 -2.64 -2.20 1.91
CA VAL A 141 -3.94 -1.51 1.96
C VAL A 141 -4.93 -2.18 1.03
N VAL A 142 -6.12 -2.46 1.55
CA VAL A 142 -7.30 -2.90 0.79
C VAL A 142 -8.20 -1.70 0.56
N ALA A 143 -8.65 -1.51 -0.68
CA ALA A 143 -9.53 -0.41 -1.07
C ALA A 143 -10.44 -0.82 -2.26
N PRO A 144 -11.51 -0.06 -2.55
CA PRO A 144 -12.41 -0.35 -3.66
C PRO A 144 -11.77 -0.26 -5.04
N SER A 145 -10.71 0.52 -5.23
CA SER A 145 -9.97 0.64 -6.48
C SER A 145 -8.48 0.42 -6.28
N ALA A 146 -7.80 0.00 -7.35
CA ALA A 146 -6.37 -0.28 -7.29
C ALA A 146 -5.54 1.01 -7.23
N ALA A 147 -5.97 2.07 -7.88
CA ALA A 147 -5.34 3.39 -7.76
C ALA A 147 -5.38 3.88 -6.30
N LEU A 148 -6.53 3.73 -5.62
CA LEU A 148 -6.68 4.16 -4.23
C LEU A 148 -5.82 3.31 -3.28
N SER A 149 -5.85 1.97 -3.41
CA SER A 149 -5.04 1.10 -2.56
C SER A 149 -3.54 1.36 -2.73
N GLU A 150 -3.08 1.62 -3.96
CA GLU A 150 -1.68 1.92 -4.24
C GLU A 150 -1.25 3.27 -3.65
N ALA A 151 -2.05 4.32 -3.85
CA ALA A 151 -1.78 5.64 -3.27
C ALA A 151 -1.75 5.59 -1.74
N LEU A 152 -2.75 4.94 -1.13
CA LEU A 152 -2.85 4.84 0.33
C LEU A 152 -1.76 3.94 0.93
N SER A 153 -1.34 2.86 0.26
CA SER A 153 -0.25 2.03 0.78
C SER A 153 1.04 2.83 0.94
N THR A 154 1.33 3.73 0.01
CA THR A 154 2.49 4.63 0.08
C THR A 154 2.28 5.75 1.10
N ALA A 155 1.09 6.34 1.19
CA ALA A 155 0.77 7.36 2.18
C ALA A 155 0.86 6.79 3.61
N PHE A 156 0.23 5.64 3.87
CA PHE A 156 0.24 4.98 5.18
C PHE A 156 1.63 4.49 5.59
N PHE A 157 2.51 4.24 4.62
CA PHE A 157 3.91 3.92 4.90
C PHE A 157 4.66 5.10 5.55
N VAL A 158 4.27 6.34 5.26
CA VAL A 158 4.88 7.57 5.76
C VAL A 158 4.15 8.14 6.98
N MET A 159 2.83 7.95 7.06
CA MET A 159 1.98 8.50 8.11
C MET A 159 2.24 7.85 9.47
N GLN A 160 1.99 8.60 10.54
CA GLN A 160 2.01 8.07 11.90
C GLN A 160 0.76 7.20 12.15
N GLU A 161 0.85 6.31 13.14
CA GLU A 161 -0.23 5.34 13.43
C GLU A 161 -1.58 6.00 13.70
N HIS A 162 -1.61 7.08 14.46
CA HIS A 162 -2.85 7.81 14.76
C HIS A 162 -3.47 8.44 13.49
N GLU A 163 -2.63 8.99 12.59
CA GLU A 163 -3.11 9.59 11.33
C GLU A 163 -3.76 8.54 10.42
N VAL A 164 -3.16 7.33 10.35
CA VAL A 164 -3.72 6.23 9.56
C VAL A 164 -5.04 5.73 10.15
N ARG A 165 -5.09 5.54 11.48
CA ARG A 165 -6.31 5.13 12.17
C ARG A 165 -7.43 6.14 11.97
N ASP A 166 -7.15 7.44 12.13
CA ASP A 166 -8.15 8.50 11.95
C ASP A 166 -8.68 8.51 10.50
N TYR A 167 -7.79 8.26 9.52
CA TYR A 167 -8.20 8.11 8.12
C TYR A 167 -9.13 6.90 7.92
N CYS A 168 -8.76 5.73 8.42
CA CYS A 168 -9.57 4.51 8.29
C CYS A 168 -10.93 4.64 9.00
N ALA A 169 -10.99 5.33 10.13
CA ALA A 169 -12.23 5.55 10.89
C ALA A 169 -13.32 6.29 10.08
N VAL A 170 -12.92 7.20 9.19
CA VAL A 170 -13.85 7.95 8.33
C VAL A 170 -13.98 7.37 6.93
N HIS A 171 -13.21 6.32 6.60
CA HIS A 171 -13.24 5.62 5.32
C HIS A 171 -13.40 4.10 5.52
N PRO A 172 -14.59 3.62 5.90
CA PRO A 172 -14.82 2.23 6.31
C PRO A 172 -14.58 1.19 5.20
N MET A 173 -14.50 1.63 3.94
CA MET A 173 -14.16 0.76 2.80
C MET A 173 -12.65 0.54 2.64
N VAL A 174 -11.83 1.19 3.46
CA VAL A 174 -10.38 1.05 3.46
C VAL A 174 -9.95 0.19 4.64
N GLY A 175 -9.28 -0.92 4.34
CA GLY A 175 -8.65 -1.76 5.35
C GLY A 175 -7.14 -1.80 5.20
N ARG A 176 -6.43 -2.20 6.26
CA ARG A 176 -4.96 -2.24 6.26
C ARG A 176 -4.36 -3.39 7.05
N VAL A 177 -3.17 -3.79 6.64
CA VAL A 177 -2.24 -4.63 7.39
C VAL A 177 -0.88 -3.92 7.38
N THR A 178 -0.44 -3.42 8.52
CA THR A 178 0.76 -2.59 8.64
C THR A 178 1.77 -3.21 9.59
N LEU A 179 3.03 -3.31 9.14
CA LEU A 179 4.17 -3.69 9.97
C LEU A 179 4.97 -2.44 10.33
N ARG A 180 5.16 -2.20 11.63
CA ARG A 180 5.98 -1.10 12.13
C ARG A 180 7.25 -1.62 12.80
N PRO A 181 8.36 -0.87 12.77
CA PRO A 181 9.65 -1.33 13.33
C PRO A 181 9.60 -1.65 14.83
N THR A 182 8.68 -1.01 15.55
CA THR A 182 8.59 -1.07 17.02
C THR A 182 7.61 -2.12 17.54
N VAL A 183 6.90 -2.84 16.66
CA VAL A 183 5.90 -3.85 17.03
C VAL A 183 6.15 -5.17 16.32
N ASP A 184 6.12 -6.27 17.06
CA ASP A 184 6.34 -7.62 16.53
C ASP A 184 5.15 -8.10 15.68
N ALA A 185 3.93 -7.70 16.03
CA ALA A 185 2.71 -8.11 15.35
C ALA A 185 2.25 -7.03 14.34
N PRO A 186 1.64 -7.43 13.20
CA PRO A 186 1.02 -6.48 12.29
C PRO A 186 -0.20 -5.82 12.96
N VAL A 187 -0.39 -4.53 12.69
CA VAL A 187 -1.64 -3.83 12.97
C VAL A 187 -2.61 -4.15 11.84
N VAL A 188 -3.79 -4.69 12.18
CA VAL A 188 -4.83 -5.12 11.23
C VAL A 188 -6.11 -4.35 11.52
N GLU A 189 -6.69 -3.72 10.51
CA GLU A 189 -7.90 -2.95 10.62
C GLU A 189 -8.71 -3.03 9.31
N GLY A 190 -10.03 -3.23 9.43
CA GLY A 190 -10.94 -3.25 8.28
C GLY A 190 -10.75 -4.42 7.30
N VAL A 191 -9.99 -5.45 7.67
CA VAL A 191 -9.78 -6.68 6.87
C VAL A 191 -9.72 -7.91 7.75
N ASP A 192 -10.15 -9.04 7.21
CA ASP A 192 -10.05 -10.35 7.86
C ASP A 192 -8.75 -11.04 7.43
N LEU A 193 -7.68 -10.81 8.19
CA LEU A 193 -6.41 -11.49 7.96
C LEU A 193 -6.43 -12.88 8.61
N VAL A 194 -6.33 -13.91 7.78
CA VAL A 194 -6.17 -15.30 8.23
C VAL A 194 -4.68 -15.60 8.35
N PRO A 195 -4.15 -15.85 9.56
CA PRO A 195 -2.73 -16.15 9.74
C PRO A 195 -2.34 -17.46 9.03
N PRO A 196 -1.05 -17.64 8.67
CA PRO A 196 -0.58 -18.88 8.10
C PRO A 196 -0.75 -20.03 9.11
N PRO A 197 -0.88 -21.30 8.64
CA PRO A 197 -0.85 -22.45 9.51
C PRO A 197 0.39 -22.44 10.40
N THR A 198 0.24 -22.87 11.64
CA THR A 198 1.35 -22.85 12.65
C THR A 198 2.55 -23.68 12.24
N ASP A 199 2.38 -24.66 11.34
CA ASP A 199 3.44 -25.59 10.89
C ASP A 199 4.30 -24.99 9.75
N SER A 200 3.95 -23.81 9.22
CA SER A 200 4.67 -23.15 8.11
C SER A 200 5.66 -22.06 8.57
N VAL A 201 5.87 -21.88 9.88
CA VAL A 201 6.84 -20.92 10.41
C VAL A 201 8.22 -21.56 10.39
N PRO A 202 9.22 -21.01 9.64
CA PRO A 202 10.59 -21.51 9.71
C PRO A 202 11.10 -21.51 11.14
N ALA A 203 11.81 -22.56 11.55
CA ALA A 203 12.41 -22.65 12.88
C ALA A 203 13.33 -21.44 13.11
N GLY A 204 12.93 -20.53 14.00
CA GLY A 204 13.66 -19.29 14.31
C GLY A 204 12.87 -17.99 14.22
N ALA A 205 11.67 -17.99 13.63
CA ALA A 205 10.80 -16.81 13.63
C ALA A 205 9.84 -16.84 14.84
N SER A 206 9.81 -15.75 15.61
CA SER A 206 8.82 -15.61 16.68
C SER A 206 7.40 -15.55 16.09
N LYS A 207 6.45 -16.26 16.71
CA LYS A 207 5.05 -16.27 16.26
C LYS A 207 4.46 -14.86 16.31
N PRO A 208 3.90 -14.33 15.21
CA PRO A 208 3.24 -13.04 15.24
C PRO A 208 1.98 -13.12 16.13
N ARG A 209 1.90 -12.25 17.12
CA ARG A 209 0.65 -12.01 17.87
C ARG A 209 -0.19 -11.02 17.10
N LEU A 210 -1.41 -11.41 16.75
CA LEU A 210 -2.40 -10.51 16.16
C LEU A 210 -2.93 -9.55 17.25
N ALA A 211 -2.62 -8.28 17.16
CA ALA A 211 -3.28 -7.26 17.95
C ALA A 211 -4.52 -6.76 17.18
N ARG A 212 -5.71 -7.09 17.68
CA ARG A 212 -6.96 -6.47 17.22
C ARG A 212 -7.17 -5.20 18.04
N LEU A 213 -7.33 -4.08 17.38
CA LEU A 213 -7.84 -2.89 18.04
C LEU A 213 -9.35 -3.09 18.21
N SER A 214 -9.78 -3.28 19.47
CA SER A 214 -11.22 -3.27 19.79
C SER A 214 -11.77 -1.87 19.56
N SER A 215 -12.84 -1.77 18.78
CA SER A 215 -13.68 -0.59 18.70
C SER A 215 -14.29 -0.33 20.09
N SER A 216 -13.87 0.70 20.75
CA SER A 216 -14.54 1.33 21.88
C SER A 216 -15.17 2.63 21.42
#